data_a93fc0ae49c578661122e5cc50726608
#
_entry.id   a93fc0ae49c578661122e5cc50726608
#
_cell.length_a   1.000
_cell.length_b   1.000
_cell.length_c   1.000
_cell.angle_alpha   90.00
_cell.angle_beta   90.00
_cell.angle_gamma   90.00
#
_symmetry.space_group_name_H-M   'P 1'
#
loop_
_entity.id
_entity.type
_entity.pdbx_description
1 polymer ?
#
loop_
_entity_poly.entity_id
_entity_poly.type
_entity_poly.pdbx_seq_one_letter_code
_entity_poly.pdbx_strand_id
1 'polypeptide(L)'
;MKELCDNWEMQFEVGQVTGFTEENGQMTEVKVTGADGVTRRIPAEHLLVFFGLQPKLGPIADWGLTLERKQIVVDTARFETNIPGVFAVGDINIYPGKKKLILSGFHECALAAFAASEYVYPEKRVLLQYTTTSPKLHKVLGVETPHFD
;
A
#
# COMPACT_ATOMS: atom_id res chain seq x y z
N MET A 1 8.35 6.71 -23.10
CA MET A 1 9.21 5.51 -23.22
C MET A 1 9.69 5.30 -24.65
N LYS A 2 8.81 5.20 -25.66
CA LYS A 2 9.20 5.03 -27.07
C LYS A 2 10.20 6.10 -27.53
N GLU A 3 9.94 7.36 -27.25
CA GLU A 3 10.80 8.49 -27.60
C GLU A 3 12.22 8.40 -27.03
N LEU A 4 12.36 7.97 -25.75
CA LEU A 4 13.66 7.76 -25.11
C LEU A 4 14.46 6.61 -25.77
N CYS A 5 13.76 5.55 -26.16
CA CYS A 5 14.39 4.45 -26.88
C CYS A 5 14.79 4.85 -28.30
N ASP A 6 13.95 5.63 -28.99
CA ASP A 6 14.21 6.10 -30.35
C ASP A 6 15.42 7.08 -30.39
N ASN A 7 15.69 7.80 -29.29
CA ASN A 7 16.85 8.71 -29.15
C ASN A 7 18.12 8.02 -28.65
N TRP A 8 18.14 6.69 -28.50
CA TRP A 8 19.28 5.91 -28.00
C TRP A 8 19.76 6.28 -26.57
N GLU A 9 18.97 7.06 -25.85
CA GLU A 9 19.28 7.46 -24.45
C GLU A 9 18.90 6.35 -23.46
N MET A 10 18.04 5.41 -23.89
CA MET A 10 17.58 4.29 -23.07
C MET A 10 17.46 3.02 -23.90
N GLN A 11 18.06 1.93 -23.42
CA GLN A 11 17.86 0.61 -23.97
C GLN A 11 16.66 -0.06 -23.28
N PHE A 12 15.74 -0.61 -24.07
CA PHE A 12 14.58 -1.37 -23.59
C PHE A 12 14.77 -2.86 -23.90
N GLU A 13 14.75 -3.69 -22.84
CA GLU A 13 14.92 -5.13 -22.94
C GLU A 13 13.76 -5.84 -22.27
N VAL A 14 13.11 -6.78 -22.97
CA VAL A 14 12.02 -7.59 -22.41
C VAL A 14 12.56 -8.94 -21.97
N GLY A 15 12.50 -9.20 -20.66
CA GLY A 15 13.00 -10.45 -20.13
C GLY A 15 12.86 -10.54 -18.62
N GLN A 16 13.36 -11.62 -18.06
CA GLN A 16 13.41 -11.86 -16.64
C GLN A 16 14.84 -11.66 -16.13
N VAL A 17 15.00 -10.87 -15.07
CA VAL A 17 16.30 -10.76 -14.38
C VAL A 17 16.59 -12.10 -13.69
N THR A 18 17.65 -12.76 -14.11
CA THR A 18 18.06 -14.09 -13.62
C THR A 18 19.29 -14.06 -12.74
N GLY A 19 19.95 -12.91 -12.63
CA GLY A 19 21.11 -12.75 -11.76
C GLY A 19 21.90 -11.48 -12.06
N PHE A 20 22.99 -11.31 -11.36
CA PHE A 20 23.96 -10.22 -11.55
C PHE A 20 25.39 -10.76 -11.36
N THR A 21 26.37 -10.00 -11.80
CA THR A 21 27.79 -10.25 -11.53
C THR A 21 28.32 -9.12 -10.65
N GLU A 22 29.20 -9.47 -9.73
CA GLU A 22 29.81 -8.56 -8.77
C GLU A 22 31.33 -8.71 -8.80
N GLU A 23 32.03 -7.60 -8.70
CA GLU A 23 33.50 -7.55 -8.52
C GLU A 23 33.81 -6.54 -7.39
N ASN A 24 34.56 -7.00 -6.39
CA ASN A 24 34.98 -6.18 -5.23
C ASN A 24 33.83 -5.49 -4.49
N GLY A 25 32.63 -6.13 -4.36
CA GLY A 25 31.48 -5.58 -3.70
C GLY A 25 30.65 -4.61 -4.57
N GLN A 26 31.01 -4.46 -5.85
CA GLN A 26 30.29 -3.60 -6.78
C GLN A 26 29.69 -4.44 -7.93
N MET A 27 28.41 -4.18 -8.22
CA MET A 27 27.75 -4.81 -9.36
C MET A 27 28.37 -4.30 -10.66
N THR A 28 28.65 -5.22 -11.59
CA THR A 28 29.26 -4.90 -12.90
C THR A 28 28.33 -5.22 -14.07
N GLU A 29 27.42 -6.18 -13.91
CA GLU A 29 26.44 -6.52 -14.95
C GLU A 29 25.17 -7.14 -14.35
N VAL A 30 24.07 -7.01 -15.08
CA VAL A 30 22.79 -7.69 -14.84
C VAL A 30 22.54 -8.71 -15.94
N LYS A 31 22.07 -9.92 -15.57
CA LYS A 31 21.71 -10.99 -16.49
C LYS A 31 20.20 -11.00 -16.72
N VAL A 32 19.78 -10.87 -17.97
CA VAL A 32 18.37 -10.85 -18.38
C VAL A 32 18.14 -11.97 -19.38
N THR A 33 17.20 -12.88 -19.06
CA THR A 33 16.80 -13.97 -19.96
C THR A 33 15.50 -13.57 -20.67
N GLY A 34 15.56 -13.46 -21.99
CA GLY A 34 14.41 -13.15 -22.84
C GLY A 34 13.47 -14.34 -23.03
N ALA A 35 12.32 -14.09 -23.64
CA ALA A 35 11.34 -15.13 -24.01
C ALA A 35 11.91 -16.15 -25.03
N ASP A 36 12.95 -15.77 -25.75
CA ASP A 36 13.75 -16.60 -26.66
C ASP A 36 14.69 -17.59 -25.94
N GLY A 37 14.73 -17.56 -24.61
CA GLY A 37 15.62 -18.36 -23.78
C GLY A 37 17.07 -17.88 -23.77
N VAL A 38 17.38 -16.79 -24.47
CA VAL A 38 18.75 -16.25 -24.53
C VAL A 38 18.98 -15.33 -23.33
N THR A 39 20.08 -15.58 -22.61
CA THR A 39 20.54 -14.71 -21.52
C THR A 39 21.49 -13.65 -22.05
N ARG A 40 21.08 -12.40 -21.91
CA ARG A 40 21.87 -11.22 -22.24
C ARG A 40 22.51 -10.67 -20.97
N ARG A 41 23.76 -10.20 -21.11
CA ARG A 41 24.51 -9.56 -20.04
C ARG A 41 24.55 -8.07 -20.33
N ILE A 42 23.99 -7.29 -19.39
CA ILE A 42 23.89 -5.83 -19.53
C ILE A 42 24.83 -5.19 -18.52
N PRO A 43 25.86 -4.44 -18.93
CA PRO A 43 26.71 -3.70 -18.02
C PRO A 43 25.89 -2.74 -17.17
N ALA A 44 25.99 -2.82 -15.84
CA ALA A 44 25.26 -1.97 -14.92
C ALA A 44 25.94 -1.91 -13.55
N GLU A 45 26.12 -0.73 -13.02
CA GLU A 45 26.67 -0.49 -11.69
C GLU A 45 25.55 -0.36 -10.63
N HIS A 46 24.34 0.00 -11.06
CA HIS A 46 23.18 0.18 -10.21
C HIS A 46 21.93 -0.49 -10.79
N LEU A 47 21.11 -1.08 -9.93
CA LEU A 47 19.85 -1.71 -10.30
C LEU A 47 18.71 -1.13 -9.45
N LEU A 48 17.76 -0.47 -10.09
CA LEU A 48 16.52 -0.01 -9.45
C LEU A 48 15.41 -1.03 -9.70
N VAL A 49 14.94 -1.67 -8.64
CA VAL A 49 13.96 -2.77 -8.73
C VAL A 49 12.54 -2.26 -8.49
N PHE A 50 11.69 -2.34 -9.53
CA PHE A 50 10.28 -1.95 -9.48
C PHE A 50 9.36 -3.11 -9.89
N PHE A 51 9.60 -4.31 -9.38
CA PHE A 51 8.87 -5.54 -9.76
C PHE A 51 7.46 -5.65 -9.16
N GLY A 52 6.99 -4.60 -8.46
CA GLY A 52 5.72 -4.60 -7.76
C GLY A 52 5.79 -5.30 -6.40
N LEU A 53 4.64 -5.41 -5.77
CA LEU A 53 4.50 -6.00 -4.45
C LEU A 53 3.81 -7.36 -4.55
N GLN A 54 4.42 -8.37 -3.95
CA GLN A 54 3.81 -9.68 -3.74
C GLN A 54 3.59 -9.88 -2.24
N PRO A 55 2.34 -9.98 -1.76
CA PRO A 55 2.06 -10.14 -0.34
C PRO A 55 2.61 -11.47 0.17
N LYS A 56 3.40 -11.39 1.24
CA LYS A 56 3.81 -12.52 2.07
C LYS A 56 3.23 -12.30 3.44
N LEU A 57 2.15 -13.01 3.79
CA LEU A 57 1.43 -12.80 5.05
C LEU A 57 2.24 -13.27 6.26
N GLY A 58 3.21 -14.22 6.07
CA GLY A 58 3.96 -14.78 7.17
C GLY A 58 3.04 -15.35 8.25
N PRO A 59 3.33 -15.12 9.54
CA PRO A 59 2.50 -15.64 10.64
C PRO A 59 1.05 -15.17 10.63
N ILE A 60 0.74 -14.05 9.99
CA ILE A 60 -0.64 -13.52 9.89
C ILE A 60 -1.57 -14.53 9.19
N ALA A 61 -1.03 -15.36 8.29
CA ALA A 61 -1.83 -16.39 7.62
C ALA A 61 -2.42 -17.44 8.58
N ASP A 62 -1.80 -17.61 9.75
CA ASP A 62 -2.15 -18.62 10.75
C ASP A 62 -3.03 -18.04 11.89
N TRP A 63 -3.40 -16.77 11.83
CA TRP A 63 -4.22 -16.12 12.86
C TRP A 63 -5.72 -16.44 12.79
N GLY A 64 -6.15 -17.29 11.84
CA GLY A 64 -7.56 -17.63 11.66
C GLY A 64 -8.38 -16.56 10.94
N LEU A 65 -7.70 -15.61 10.27
CA LEU A 65 -8.34 -14.60 9.44
C LEU A 65 -8.88 -15.23 8.15
N THR A 66 -10.03 -14.74 7.68
CA THR A 66 -10.54 -15.13 6.37
C THR A 66 -9.68 -14.52 5.28
N LEU A 67 -9.10 -15.37 4.45
CA LEU A 67 -8.20 -14.96 3.37
C LEU A 67 -8.78 -15.27 2.00
N GLU A 68 -8.64 -14.33 1.09
CA GLU A 68 -8.90 -14.51 -0.35
C GLU A 68 -7.69 -14.00 -1.14
N ARG A 69 -7.10 -14.87 -2.01
CA ARG A 69 -5.95 -14.52 -2.87
C ARG A 69 -4.78 -13.87 -2.11
N LYS A 70 -4.47 -14.36 -0.90
CA LYS A 70 -3.45 -13.82 0.02
C LYS A 70 -3.76 -12.40 0.51
N GLN A 71 -5.01 -12.01 0.55
CA GLN A 71 -5.50 -10.76 1.11
C GLN A 71 -6.52 -11.05 2.20
N ILE A 72 -6.64 -10.16 3.17
CA ILE A 72 -7.53 -10.31 4.32
C ILE A 72 -8.91 -9.79 3.94
N VAL A 73 -9.93 -10.65 4.06
CA VAL A 73 -11.32 -10.27 3.81
C VAL A 73 -11.82 -9.38 4.93
N VAL A 74 -12.46 -8.27 4.58
CA VAL A 74 -13.03 -7.30 5.53
C VAL A 74 -14.43 -6.90 5.09
N ASP A 75 -15.27 -6.46 6.03
CA ASP A 75 -16.49 -5.74 5.68
C ASP A 75 -16.18 -4.30 5.26
N THR A 76 -17.03 -3.71 4.44
CA THR A 76 -16.77 -2.38 3.86
C THR A 76 -17.24 -1.22 4.74
N ALA A 77 -18.01 -1.49 5.79
CA ALA A 77 -18.50 -0.45 6.67
C ALA A 77 -17.50 -0.09 7.78
N ARG A 78 -16.74 -1.08 8.23
CA ARG A 78 -15.86 -0.98 9.39
C ARG A 78 -14.41 -1.33 9.10
N PHE A 79 -14.16 -2.02 7.98
CA PHE A 79 -12.87 -2.64 7.65
C PHE A 79 -12.38 -3.63 8.71
N GLU A 80 -13.33 -4.24 9.41
CA GLU A 80 -13.11 -5.27 10.39
C GLU A 80 -13.05 -6.64 9.72
N THR A 81 -12.22 -7.53 10.23
CA THR A 81 -12.06 -8.91 9.75
C THR A 81 -13.15 -9.81 10.35
N ASN A 82 -13.08 -11.11 10.08
CA ASN A 82 -13.92 -12.11 10.77
C ASN A 82 -13.61 -12.24 12.27
N ILE A 83 -12.52 -11.66 12.76
CA ILE A 83 -12.17 -11.65 14.18
C ILE A 83 -12.50 -10.27 14.75
N PRO A 84 -13.43 -10.16 15.73
CA PRO A 84 -13.82 -8.89 16.34
C PRO A 84 -12.62 -8.14 16.92
N GLY A 85 -12.55 -6.82 16.64
CA GLY A 85 -11.46 -5.96 17.09
C GLY A 85 -10.19 -6.04 16.24
N VAL A 86 -10.17 -6.86 15.19
CA VAL A 86 -9.06 -6.95 14.22
C VAL A 86 -9.47 -6.30 12.91
N PHE A 87 -8.75 -5.27 12.51
CA PHE A 87 -9.00 -4.48 11.31
C PHE A 87 -7.88 -4.65 10.29
N ALA A 88 -8.21 -4.60 9.01
CA ALA A 88 -7.22 -4.62 7.94
C ALA A 88 -7.51 -3.55 6.90
N VAL A 89 -6.54 -2.68 6.63
CA VAL A 89 -6.66 -1.53 5.73
C VAL A 89 -5.51 -1.49 4.72
N GLY A 90 -5.70 -0.80 3.59
CA GLY A 90 -4.70 -0.69 2.54
C GLY A 90 -4.64 -1.91 1.63
N ASP A 91 -3.49 -2.14 1.00
CA ASP A 91 -3.33 -3.15 -0.05
C ASP A 91 -3.47 -4.60 0.43
N ILE A 92 -3.39 -4.82 1.75
CA ILE A 92 -3.46 -6.15 2.35
C ILE A 92 -4.89 -6.69 2.42
N ASN A 93 -5.91 -5.82 2.43
CA ASN A 93 -7.31 -6.23 2.50
C ASN A 93 -7.93 -6.48 1.13
N ILE A 94 -9.08 -7.18 1.14
CA ILE A 94 -9.94 -7.39 -0.03
C ILE A 94 -11.40 -7.28 0.35
N TYR A 95 -12.16 -6.64 -0.54
CA TYR A 95 -13.62 -6.51 -0.50
C TYR A 95 -14.14 -6.23 -1.92
N PRO A 96 -15.46 -6.41 -2.21
CA PRO A 96 -16.02 -6.11 -3.52
C PRO A 96 -15.75 -4.67 -3.96
N GLY A 97 -15.18 -4.50 -5.14
CA GLY A 97 -14.84 -3.20 -5.69
C GLY A 97 -13.52 -2.59 -5.21
N LYS A 98 -12.71 -3.32 -4.44
CA LYS A 98 -11.39 -2.85 -3.96
C LYS A 98 -10.53 -2.28 -5.09
N LYS A 99 -9.99 -1.07 -4.85
CA LYS A 99 -8.93 -0.47 -5.66
C LYS A 99 -7.71 -0.24 -4.77
N LYS A 100 -6.53 -0.73 -5.22
CA LYS A 100 -5.27 -0.55 -4.51
C LYS A 100 -4.70 0.84 -4.81
N LEU A 101 -5.24 1.83 -4.10
CA LEU A 101 -4.85 3.23 -4.20
C LEU A 101 -4.56 3.78 -2.80
N ILE A 102 -3.61 4.67 -2.67
CA ILE A 102 -3.30 5.38 -1.42
C ILE A 102 -4.55 6.07 -0.87
N LEU A 103 -5.34 6.71 -1.74
CA LEU A 103 -6.59 7.37 -1.38
C LEU A 103 -7.59 6.40 -0.74
N SER A 104 -7.76 5.19 -1.33
CA SER A 104 -8.63 4.17 -0.75
C SER A 104 -8.15 3.74 0.63
N GLY A 105 -6.84 3.56 0.80
CA GLY A 105 -6.24 3.21 2.09
C GLY A 105 -6.51 4.27 3.18
N PHE A 106 -6.42 5.54 2.88
CA PHE A 106 -6.77 6.61 3.83
C PHE A 106 -8.23 6.59 4.23
N HIS A 107 -9.14 6.38 3.27
CA HIS A 107 -10.57 6.23 3.56
C HIS A 107 -10.83 5.02 4.47
N GLU A 108 -10.23 3.88 4.16
CA GLU A 108 -10.32 2.65 4.93
C GLU A 108 -9.82 2.85 6.37
N CYS A 109 -8.67 3.53 6.55
CA CYS A 109 -8.13 3.87 7.86
C CYS A 109 -9.10 4.74 8.68
N ALA A 110 -9.76 5.71 8.04
CA ALA A 110 -10.72 6.56 8.74
C ALA A 110 -11.89 5.73 9.28
N LEU A 111 -12.51 4.87 8.46
CA LEU A 111 -13.64 4.03 8.89
C LEU A 111 -13.22 3.01 9.94
N ALA A 112 -12.06 2.36 9.77
CA ALA A 112 -11.51 1.44 10.76
C ALA A 112 -11.25 2.13 12.11
N ALA A 113 -10.74 3.37 12.11
CA ALA A 113 -10.50 4.13 13.34
C ALA A 113 -11.79 4.45 14.09
N PHE A 114 -12.85 4.85 13.38
CA PHE A 114 -14.17 5.03 13.98
C PHE A 114 -14.70 3.73 14.58
N ALA A 115 -14.62 2.62 13.86
CA ALA A 115 -15.05 1.32 14.34
C ALA A 115 -14.25 0.84 15.55
N ALA A 116 -12.92 0.99 15.52
CA ALA A 116 -12.03 0.64 16.62
C ALA A 116 -12.31 1.45 17.89
N SER A 117 -12.75 2.72 17.73
CA SER A 117 -13.07 3.56 18.87
C SER A 117 -14.24 3.01 19.72
N GLU A 118 -15.15 2.25 19.13
CA GLU A 118 -16.25 1.60 19.84
C GLU A 118 -15.77 0.49 20.79
N TYR A 119 -14.67 -0.19 20.44
CA TYR A 119 -14.02 -1.18 21.30
C TYR A 119 -13.24 -0.52 22.44
N VAL A 120 -12.54 0.58 22.13
CA VAL A 120 -11.69 1.26 23.12
C VAL A 120 -12.51 2.11 24.10
N TYR A 121 -13.59 2.69 23.62
CA TYR A 121 -14.45 3.60 24.38
C TYR A 121 -15.94 3.23 24.24
N PRO A 122 -16.39 2.06 24.72
CA PRO A 122 -17.76 1.57 24.50
C PRO A 122 -18.84 2.51 25.03
N GLU A 123 -18.54 3.25 26.11
CA GLU A 123 -19.47 4.20 26.73
C GLU A 123 -19.47 5.59 26.08
N LYS A 124 -18.56 5.81 25.09
CA LYS A 124 -18.39 7.13 24.50
C LYS A 124 -18.74 7.12 23.02
N ARG A 125 -19.82 7.84 22.67
CA ARG A 125 -20.10 8.06 21.24
C ARG A 125 -19.09 9.03 20.63
N VAL A 126 -18.27 8.53 19.71
CA VAL A 126 -17.38 9.38 18.90
C VAL A 126 -18.18 9.96 17.74
N LEU A 127 -18.38 11.27 17.76
CA LEU A 127 -19.08 11.98 16.71
C LEU A 127 -18.09 12.43 15.64
N LEU A 128 -18.48 12.30 14.38
CA LEU A 128 -17.77 12.93 13.28
C LEU A 128 -17.90 14.45 13.42
N GLN A 129 -16.78 15.12 13.66
CA GLN A 129 -16.71 16.57 13.78
C GLN A 129 -15.87 17.15 12.65
N TYR A 130 -16.42 18.07 11.89
CA TYR A 130 -15.68 18.79 10.86
C TYR A 130 -14.70 19.78 11.50
N THR A 131 -13.53 19.93 10.89
CA THR A 131 -12.49 20.87 11.35
C THR A 131 -12.97 22.30 11.40
N THR A 132 -13.82 22.68 10.45
CA THR A 132 -14.41 24.03 10.34
C THR A 132 -15.42 24.36 11.45
N THR A 133 -15.92 23.37 12.16
CA THR A 133 -16.91 23.54 13.25
C THR A 133 -16.39 23.06 14.61
N SER A 134 -15.08 22.75 14.72
CA SER A 134 -14.47 22.25 15.95
C SER A 134 -13.95 23.38 16.86
N PRO A 135 -14.64 23.74 17.96
CA PRO A 135 -14.16 24.77 18.88
C PRO A 135 -12.79 24.41 19.49
N LYS A 136 -12.54 23.11 19.70
CA LYS A 136 -11.26 22.63 20.22
C LYS A 136 -10.13 22.90 19.24
N LEU A 137 -10.35 22.64 17.95
CA LEU A 137 -9.34 22.91 16.93
C LEU A 137 -9.12 24.41 16.74
N HIS A 138 -10.20 25.21 16.73
CA HIS A 138 -10.11 26.67 16.64
C HIS A 138 -9.22 27.23 17.76
N LYS A 139 -9.41 26.74 19.00
CA LYS A 139 -8.59 27.12 20.14
C LYS A 139 -7.10 26.76 19.95
N VAL A 140 -6.83 25.55 19.41
CA VAL A 140 -5.43 25.12 19.15
C VAL A 140 -4.77 25.96 18.07
N LEU A 141 -5.54 26.34 17.03
CA LEU A 141 -5.07 27.16 15.92
C LEU A 141 -5.04 28.67 16.23
N GLY A 142 -5.59 29.11 17.38
CA GLY A 142 -5.65 30.51 17.74
C GLY A 142 -6.62 31.34 16.88
N VAL A 143 -7.65 30.69 16.29
CA VAL A 143 -8.66 31.36 15.46
C VAL A 143 -10.00 31.42 16.19
N GLU A 144 -10.82 32.41 15.86
CA GLU A 144 -12.16 32.53 16.42
C GLU A 144 -13.07 31.39 15.92
N THR A 145 -13.93 30.88 16.81
CA THR A 145 -14.96 29.91 16.44
C THR A 145 -16.08 30.62 15.70
N PRO A 146 -16.40 30.26 14.44
CA PRO A 146 -17.49 30.87 13.71
C PRO A 146 -18.83 30.62 14.43
N HIS A 147 -19.64 31.66 14.57
CA HIS A 147 -21.05 31.54 14.97
C HIS A 147 -21.88 31.34 13.71
N PHE A 148 -22.51 30.19 13.61
CA PHE A 148 -23.49 29.92 12.56
C PHE A 148 -24.85 30.18 13.18
N ASP A 149 -25.52 31.23 12.71
CA ASP A 149 -26.93 31.55 13.07
C ASP A 149 -27.90 30.54 12.44
#